data_58808981e6af0b571903e24f4070bde2
#
_entry.id   58808981e6af0b571903e24f4070bde2
#
_cell.length_a   1.000
_cell.length_b   1.000
_cell.length_c   1.000
_cell.angle_alpha   90.00
_cell.angle_beta   90.00
_cell.angle_gamma   90.00
#
_symmetry.space_group_name_H-M   'P 1'
#
loop_
_entity.id
_entity.type
_entity.pdbx_description
1 polymer ?
#
loop_
_entity_poly.entity_id
_entity_poly.type
_entity_poly.pdbx_seq_one_letter_code
_entity_poly.pdbx_strand_id
1 'polypeptide(L)'
;MRCETNDKSQCCLAAAGPDGGLLAPLGAFRVSRRRFILGVIASGAVAIAASRLRAGPLSPVATGPIGNVDRLLTLTVNGQKRRVDVLPQETLTQTLRYKLGLTGTKQGCDHGECGVCTVLVDDVPIYSCMTLTHRVRGKKITTIEGIEGPNGELHKVQQAFIDEFAPQCGFCTPGQAMTAVALLKANPSPTVEEARVAMSGNLCRCGAYDGYLRGVMLAAKRT
;
A
#
# COMPACT_ATOMS: atom_id res chain seq x y z
N MET A 1 -0.34 35.15 26.03
CA MET A 1 -1.38 36.18 25.84
C MET A 1 -2.72 35.45 25.81
N ARG A 2 -3.60 35.68 26.78
CA ARG A 2 -4.96 35.10 26.83
C ARG A 2 -5.87 35.94 25.94
N CYS A 3 -6.61 35.31 25.05
CA CYS A 3 -7.63 35.97 24.23
C CYS A 3 -8.94 36.00 25.05
N GLU A 4 -9.28 37.17 25.56
CA GLU A 4 -10.52 37.44 26.32
C GLU A 4 -11.51 38.16 25.39
N THR A 5 -12.10 37.46 24.45
CA THR A 5 -13.35 37.93 23.80
C THR A 5 -14.18 36.73 23.33
N ASN A 6 -15.44 36.74 23.73
CA ASN A 6 -16.41 35.67 23.56
C ASN A 6 -17.10 35.66 22.18
N ASP A 7 -16.41 36.12 21.14
CA ASP A 7 -16.93 36.10 19.76
C ASP A 7 -16.01 35.29 18.84
N LYS A 8 -16.45 34.07 18.51
CA LYS A 8 -15.75 33.11 17.63
C LYS A 8 -15.73 33.51 16.14
N SER A 9 -16.27 34.65 15.76
CA SER A 9 -16.35 35.07 14.36
C SER A 9 -15.21 36.02 13.90
N GLN A 10 -14.32 36.46 14.82
CA GLN A 10 -13.28 37.45 14.49
C GLN A 10 -11.84 36.94 14.49
N CYS A 11 -11.58 35.65 14.73
CA CYS A 11 -10.20 35.14 14.83
C CYS A 11 -9.55 34.69 13.48
N CYS A 12 -10.18 34.89 12.35
CA CYS A 12 -9.64 34.42 11.05
C CYS A 12 -9.31 35.53 10.03
N LEU A 13 -9.22 36.81 10.45
CA LEU A 13 -8.95 37.92 9.53
C LEU A 13 -7.77 38.79 9.99
N ALA A 14 -6.56 38.25 10.01
CA ALA A 14 -5.36 39.10 10.10
C ALA A 14 -4.13 38.36 9.52
N ALA A 15 -4.04 38.27 8.20
CA ALA A 15 -2.80 38.13 7.44
C ALA A 15 -3.07 38.45 5.95
N ALA A 16 -3.28 39.72 5.64
CA ALA A 16 -3.15 40.20 4.26
C ALA A 16 -2.14 41.36 4.28
N GLY A 17 -0.95 41.09 3.69
CA GLY A 17 0.08 42.12 3.42
C GLY A 17 -0.36 43.04 2.31
N PRO A 18 0.32 44.20 2.20
CA PRO A 18 -0.05 45.29 1.28
C PRO A 18 0.63 45.09 -0.07
N ASP A 19 0.06 44.31 -0.97
CA ASP A 19 0.42 44.41 -2.39
C ASP A 19 -0.83 44.18 -3.23
N GLY A 20 -1.29 45.31 -3.84
CA GLY A 20 -2.49 45.41 -4.64
C GLY A 20 -2.39 44.66 -5.95
N GLY A 21 -3.00 43.48 -6.05
CA GLY A 21 -3.31 42.78 -7.29
C GLY A 21 -4.77 42.98 -7.66
N LEU A 22 -5.00 43.58 -8.81
CA LEU A 22 -6.29 43.88 -9.44
C LEU A 22 -7.03 42.56 -9.74
N LEU A 23 -7.85 42.07 -8.83
CA LEU A 23 -8.89 41.09 -9.13
C LEU A 23 -10.23 41.74 -8.86
N ALA A 24 -10.93 42.13 -9.94
CA ALA A 24 -12.30 42.60 -9.87
C ALA A 24 -13.17 41.57 -9.13
N PRO A 25 -14.10 41.98 -8.25
CA PRO A 25 -14.98 41.07 -7.56
C PRO A 25 -15.87 40.39 -8.60
N LEU A 26 -15.70 39.08 -8.76
CA LEU A 26 -16.66 38.23 -9.48
C LEU A 26 -17.98 38.36 -8.74
N GLY A 27 -18.92 39.07 -9.32
CA GLY A 27 -20.25 39.29 -8.77
C GLY A 27 -20.83 37.94 -8.33
N ALA A 28 -21.34 37.89 -7.11
CA ALA A 28 -21.93 36.68 -6.54
C ALA A 28 -23.14 36.26 -7.40
N PHE A 29 -22.92 35.36 -8.34
CA PHE A 29 -23.99 34.75 -9.13
C PHE A 29 -24.83 33.88 -8.19
N ARG A 30 -25.92 34.49 -7.66
CA ARG A 30 -26.92 33.69 -6.91
C ARG A 30 -27.73 32.86 -7.90
N VAL A 31 -27.26 31.68 -8.18
CA VAL A 31 -28.03 30.70 -8.97
C VAL A 31 -29.00 30.00 -8.04
N SER A 32 -30.31 30.07 -8.31
CA SER A 32 -31.29 29.31 -7.52
C SER A 32 -31.06 27.79 -7.70
N ARG A 33 -31.35 26.99 -6.66
CA ARG A 33 -31.20 25.51 -6.69
C ARG A 33 -31.85 24.90 -7.93
N ARG A 34 -33.03 25.40 -8.33
CA ARG A 34 -33.76 24.93 -9.51
C ARG A 34 -32.99 25.22 -10.81
N ARG A 35 -32.42 26.42 -10.98
CA ARG A 35 -31.60 26.77 -12.16
C ARG A 35 -30.29 25.99 -12.20
N PHE A 36 -29.68 25.71 -11.05
CA PHE A 36 -28.48 24.89 -10.97
C PHE A 36 -28.77 23.45 -11.43
N ILE A 37 -29.83 22.82 -10.91
CA ILE A 37 -30.23 21.46 -11.27
C ILE A 37 -30.57 21.37 -12.77
N LEU A 38 -31.34 22.30 -13.30
CA LEU A 38 -31.67 22.36 -14.73
C LEU A 38 -30.40 22.55 -15.60
N GLY A 39 -29.46 23.36 -15.16
CA GLY A 39 -28.17 23.57 -15.83
C GLY A 39 -27.32 22.30 -15.87
N VAL A 40 -27.24 21.56 -14.76
CA VAL A 40 -26.50 20.28 -14.69
C VAL A 40 -27.15 19.22 -15.57
N ILE A 41 -28.49 19.10 -15.56
CA ILE A 41 -29.21 18.14 -16.42
C ILE A 41 -29.03 18.50 -17.89
N ALA A 42 -29.14 19.77 -18.27
CA ALA A 42 -28.97 20.23 -19.64
C ALA A 42 -27.53 20.01 -20.14
N SER A 43 -26.52 20.30 -19.32
CA SER A 43 -25.10 20.09 -19.67
C SER A 43 -24.77 18.61 -19.81
N GLY A 44 -25.35 17.76 -18.95
CA GLY A 44 -25.19 16.30 -19.03
C GLY A 44 -25.80 15.74 -20.33
N ALA A 45 -26.98 16.20 -20.72
CA ALA A 45 -27.62 15.77 -21.96
C ALA A 45 -26.82 16.18 -23.21
N VAL A 46 -26.26 17.41 -23.22
CA VAL A 46 -25.39 17.88 -24.30
C VAL A 46 -24.08 17.09 -24.37
N ALA A 47 -23.47 16.74 -23.22
CA ALA A 47 -22.26 15.94 -23.17
C ALA A 47 -22.47 14.51 -23.71
N ILE A 48 -23.63 13.89 -23.38
CA ILE A 48 -23.99 12.56 -23.89
C ILE A 48 -24.26 12.63 -25.40
N ALA A 49 -24.95 13.64 -25.90
CA ALA A 49 -25.18 13.83 -27.33
C ALA A 49 -23.89 14.07 -28.09
N ALA A 50 -22.98 14.89 -27.55
CA ALA A 50 -21.66 15.19 -28.17
C ALA A 50 -20.74 13.96 -28.17
N SER A 51 -20.80 13.11 -27.14
CA SER A 51 -20.03 11.85 -27.10
C SER A 51 -20.51 10.84 -28.15
N ARG A 52 -21.82 10.81 -28.45
CA ARG A 52 -22.39 9.95 -29.52
C ARG A 52 -22.02 10.44 -30.92
N LEU A 53 -21.89 11.75 -31.13
CA LEU A 53 -21.45 12.31 -32.40
C LEU A 53 -19.96 12.14 -32.68
N ARG A 54 -19.14 11.98 -31.65
CA ARG A 54 -17.70 11.72 -31.74
C ARG A 54 -17.33 10.22 -31.70
N ALA A 55 -18.26 9.36 -31.32
CA ALA A 55 -18.08 7.93 -31.43
C ALA A 55 -18.15 7.56 -32.92
N GLY A 56 -17.03 7.66 -33.60
CA GLY A 56 -16.81 6.87 -34.80
C GLY A 56 -17.14 5.40 -34.48
N PRO A 57 -17.36 4.54 -35.51
CA PRO A 57 -17.67 3.15 -35.29
C PRO A 57 -16.62 2.62 -34.29
N LEU A 58 -17.11 2.17 -33.11
CA LEU A 58 -16.26 1.53 -32.11
C LEU A 58 -15.50 0.46 -32.85
N SER A 59 -14.22 0.71 -33.09
CA SER A 59 -13.37 -0.33 -33.66
C SER A 59 -13.59 -1.54 -32.76
N PRO A 60 -13.99 -2.70 -33.32
CA PRO A 60 -14.18 -3.88 -32.49
C PRO A 60 -12.90 -4.03 -31.68
N VAL A 61 -13.05 -4.01 -30.35
CA VAL A 61 -11.93 -4.37 -29.47
C VAL A 61 -11.39 -5.64 -30.03
N ALA A 62 -10.15 -5.60 -30.50
CA ALA A 62 -9.51 -6.76 -31.12
C ALA A 62 -9.60 -7.89 -30.09
N THR A 63 -10.60 -8.75 -30.26
CA THR A 63 -10.68 -10.05 -29.58
C THR A 63 -9.68 -10.97 -30.27
N GLY A 64 -8.41 -10.54 -30.33
CA GLY A 64 -7.35 -11.47 -30.61
C GLY A 64 -7.43 -12.57 -29.55
N PRO A 65 -7.08 -13.82 -29.90
CA PRO A 65 -7.04 -14.89 -28.90
C PRO A 65 -6.18 -14.37 -27.76
N ILE A 66 -6.77 -14.31 -26.55
CA ILE A 66 -6.02 -14.05 -25.32
C ILE A 66 -4.91 -15.08 -25.35
N GLY A 67 -3.67 -14.63 -25.59
CA GLY A 67 -2.53 -15.51 -25.74
C GLY A 67 -2.57 -16.54 -24.62
N ASN A 68 -2.39 -17.81 -24.93
CA ASN A 68 -2.51 -18.90 -24.00
C ASN A 68 -1.54 -18.66 -22.85
N VAL A 69 -2.04 -18.08 -21.75
CA VAL A 69 -1.22 -17.81 -20.57
C VAL A 69 -0.94 -19.16 -19.91
N ASP A 70 0.32 -19.52 -19.87
CA ASP A 70 0.76 -20.74 -19.20
C ASP A 70 0.33 -20.68 -17.73
N ARG A 71 -0.68 -21.47 -17.36
CA ARG A 71 -1.25 -21.49 -16.03
C ARG A 71 -0.37 -22.21 -15.01
N LEU A 72 0.42 -23.19 -15.47
CA LEU A 72 1.29 -23.97 -14.60
C LEU A 72 2.65 -23.30 -14.46
N LEU A 73 2.82 -22.55 -13.39
CA LEU A 73 4.05 -21.82 -13.10
C LEU A 73 4.95 -22.58 -12.14
N THR A 74 6.26 -22.44 -12.33
CA THR A 74 7.25 -22.81 -11.32
C THR A 74 7.72 -21.54 -10.62
N LEU A 75 7.46 -21.46 -9.32
CA LEU A 75 7.87 -20.37 -8.43
C LEU A 75 9.00 -20.85 -7.52
N THR A 76 9.97 -19.98 -7.26
CA THR A 76 11.00 -20.23 -6.24
C THR A 76 10.58 -19.50 -4.97
N VAL A 77 10.05 -20.23 -3.99
CA VAL A 77 9.54 -19.67 -2.74
C VAL A 77 10.30 -20.28 -1.57
N ASN A 78 10.91 -19.43 -0.75
CA ASN A 78 11.73 -19.84 0.41
C ASN A 78 12.82 -20.85 0.02
N GLY A 79 13.49 -20.62 -1.10
CA GLY A 79 14.54 -21.49 -1.64
C GLY A 79 14.04 -22.77 -2.32
N GLN A 80 12.73 -23.06 -2.29
CA GLN A 80 12.15 -24.27 -2.87
C GLN A 80 11.43 -23.95 -4.17
N LYS A 81 11.64 -24.79 -5.21
CA LYS A 81 10.88 -24.73 -6.46
C LYS A 81 9.52 -25.40 -6.27
N ARG A 82 8.44 -24.66 -6.47
CA ARG A 82 7.06 -25.14 -6.33
C ARG A 82 6.29 -24.92 -7.62
N ARG A 83 5.68 -25.99 -8.14
CA ARG A 83 4.79 -25.91 -9.31
C ARG A 83 3.38 -25.63 -8.84
N VAL A 84 2.74 -24.62 -9.41
CA VAL A 84 1.41 -24.17 -9.00
C VAL A 84 0.61 -23.74 -10.23
N ASP A 85 -0.67 -24.15 -10.29
CA ASP A 85 -1.62 -23.66 -11.29
C ASP A 85 -2.13 -22.28 -10.86
N VAL A 86 -1.88 -21.26 -11.69
CA VAL A 86 -2.15 -19.86 -11.39
C VAL A 86 -3.07 -19.26 -12.45
N LEU A 87 -4.17 -18.65 -12.02
CA LEU A 87 -5.05 -17.90 -12.89
C LEU A 87 -4.37 -16.58 -13.34
N PRO A 88 -4.68 -16.07 -14.56
CA PRO A 88 -4.05 -14.84 -15.06
C PRO A 88 -4.22 -13.62 -14.14
N GLN A 89 -5.36 -13.52 -13.45
CA GLN A 89 -5.69 -12.42 -12.53
C GLN A 89 -5.27 -12.68 -11.08
N GLU A 90 -4.68 -13.83 -10.78
CA GLU A 90 -4.40 -14.25 -9.42
C GLU A 90 -3.23 -13.48 -8.81
N THR A 91 -3.46 -12.91 -7.63
CA THR A 91 -2.44 -12.18 -6.88
C THR A 91 -1.47 -13.12 -6.18
N LEU A 92 -0.26 -12.63 -5.94
CA LEU A 92 0.76 -13.41 -5.23
C LEU A 92 0.29 -13.80 -3.82
N THR A 93 -0.43 -12.92 -3.10
CA THR A 93 -1.03 -13.25 -1.80
C THR A 93 -1.95 -14.46 -1.90
N GLN A 94 -2.82 -14.50 -2.90
CA GLN A 94 -3.76 -15.62 -3.10
C GLN A 94 -3.01 -16.93 -3.36
N THR A 95 -2.03 -16.89 -4.25
CA THR A 95 -1.22 -18.07 -4.56
C THR A 95 -0.45 -18.57 -3.33
N LEU A 96 0.23 -17.67 -2.60
CA LEU A 96 0.98 -18.05 -1.40
C LEU A 96 0.08 -18.68 -0.35
N ARG A 97 -1.06 -18.07 -0.04
CA ARG A 97 -1.94 -18.52 1.04
C ARG A 97 -2.76 -19.73 0.68
N TYR A 98 -3.45 -19.71 -0.47
CA TYR A 98 -4.49 -20.71 -0.77
C TYR A 98 -3.99 -21.90 -1.57
N LYS A 99 -2.88 -21.76 -2.29
CA LYS A 99 -2.32 -22.85 -3.08
C LYS A 99 -1.03 -23.42 -2.50
N LEU A 100 -0.21 -22.58 -1.89
CA LEU A 100 1.05 -23.04 -1.29
C LEU A 100 0.97 -23.25 0.23
N GLY A 101 -0.15 -22.86 0.86
CA GLY A 101 -0.36 -23.03 2.31
C GLY A 101 0.49 -22.08 3.18
N LEU A 102 1.15 -21.06 2.58
CA LEU A 102 1.99 -20.10 3.28
C LEU A 102 1.13 -18.99 3.87
N THR A 103 0.51 -19.26 5.01
CA THR A 103 -0.51 -18.38 5.64
C THR A 103 0.09 -17.26 6.47
N GLY A 104 1.40 -17.22 6.67
CA GLY A 104 2.11 -16.13 7.35
C GLY A 104 1.97 -14.81 6.61
N THR A 105 1.98 -14.83 5.27
CA THR A 105 1.58 -13.66 4.47
C THR A 105 0.11 -13.36 4.68
N LYS A 106 -0.23 -12.24 5.30
CA LYS A 106 -1.61 -11.91 5.66
C LYS A 106 -2.33 -11.13 4.54
N GLN A 107 -3.65 -11.27 4.50
CA GLN A 107 -4.52 -10.51 3.62
C GLN A 107 -5.36 -9.56 4.48
N GLY A 108 -5.12 -8.26 4.35
CA GLY A 108 -5.80 -7.23 5.14
C GLY A 108 -6.70 -6.34 4.27
N CYS A 109 -6.13 -5.40 3.54
CA CYS A 109 -6.89 -4.44 2.75
C CYS A 109 -7.13 -4.85 1.29
N ASP A 110 -6.28 -5.67 0.71
CA ASP A 110 -6.25 -6.03 -0.73
C ASP A 110 -6.18 -4.83 -1.70
N HIS A 111 -5.71 -3.69 -1.22
CA HIS A 111 -5.63 -2.43 -1.99
C HIS A 111 -4.23 -1.82 -2.00
N GLY A 112 -3.21 -2.51 -1.47
CA GLY A 112 -1.85 -2.00 -1.44
C GLY A 112 -1.56 -0.94 -0.37
N GLU A 113 -2.41 -0.78 0.66
CA GLU A 113 -2.31 0.30 1.62
C GLU A 113 -1.75 -0.13 2.98
N CYS A 114 -2.09 -1.32 3.45
CA CYS A 114 -1.81 -1.69 4.85
C CYS A 114 -0.48 -2.41 5.08
N GLY A 115 0.18 -2.90 4.06
CA GLY A 115 1.48 -3.57 4.15
C GLY A 115 1.53 -4.93 4.84
N VAL A 116 0.41 -5.48 5.38
CA VAL A 116 0.44 -6.78 6.09
C VAL A 116 0.75 -7.97 5.18
N CYS A 117 0.61 -7.79 3.87
CA CYS A 117 0.92 -8.78 2.85
C CYS A 117 2.35 -8.66 2.29
N THR A 118 3.23 -7.89 2.93
CA THR A 118 4.61 -7.69 2.46
C THR A 118 5.37 -9.00 2.40
N VAL A 119 5.99 -9.25 1.26
CA VAL A 119 6.95 -10.33 1.00
C VAL A 119 8.17 -9.75 0.31
N LEU A 120 9.29 -10.48 0.27
CA LEU A 120 10.45 -10.06 -0.51
C LEU A 120 10.45 -10.76 -1.87
N VAL A 121 10.68 -10.01 -2.91
CA VAL A 121 10.93 -10.53 -4.26
C VAL A 121 12.29 -10.01 -4.71
N ASP A 122 13.24 -10.91 -4.88
CA ASP A 122 14.66 -10.57 -5.11
C ASP A 122 15.18 -9.58 -4.07
N ASP A 123 14.84 -9.83 -2.79
CA ASP A 123 15.19 -9.04 -1.60
C ASP A 123 14.51 -7.65 -1.51
N VAL A 124 13.65 -7.29 -2.45
CA VAL A 124 12.87 -6.04 -2.45
C VAL A 124 11.51 -6.28 -1.80
N PRO A 125 11.10 -5.47 -0.81
CA PRO A 125 9.78 -5.60 -0.19
C PRO A 125 8.69 -5.13 -1.16
N ILE A 126 7.68 -5.98 -1.36
CA ILE A 126 6.54 -5.70 -2.22
C ILE A 126 5.23 -6.08 -1.54
N TYR A 127 4.15 -5.41 -1.90
CA TYR A 127 2.80 -5.78 -1.48
C TYR A 127 2.25 -6.87 -2.39
N SER A 128 2.21 -8.10 -1.87
CA SER A 128 1.81 -9.26 -2.65
C SER A 128 0.33 -9.24 -3.08
N CYS A 129 -0.55 -8.48 -2.41
CA CYS A 129 -1.95 -8.31 -2.82
C CYS A 129 -2.12 -7.50 -4.11
N MET A 130 -1.14 -6.63 -4.45
CA MET A 130 -1.14 -5.83 -5.68
C MET A 130 -0.22 -6.38 -6.77
N THR A 131 0.41 -7.52 -6.51
CA THR A 131 1.34 -8.15 -7.44
C THR A 131 0.71 -9.40 -8.03
N LEU A 132 0.58 -9.45 -9.36
CA LEU A 132 0.14 -10.66 -10.05
C LEU A 132 1.22 -11.73 -9.94
N THR A 133 0.83 -12.98 -9.66
CA THR A 133 1.77 -14.10 -9.51
C THR A 133 2.63 -14.32 -10.75
N HIS A 134 2.07 -14.10 -11.94
CA HIS A 134 2.81 -14.20 -13.21
C HIS A 134 3.99 -13.22 -13.32
N ARG A 135 3.92 -12.07 -12.66
CA ARG A 135 4.98 -11.03 -12.68
C ARG A 135 6.25 -11.43 -11.92
N VAL A 136 6.13 -12.39 -11.01
CA VAL A 136 7.25 -12.88 -10.20
C VAL A 136 7.81 -14.22 -10.68
N ARG A 137 7.41 -14.66 -11.88
CA ARG A 137 7.98 -15.85 -12.51
C ARG A 137 9.50 -15.71 -12.64
N GLY A 138 10.23 -16.73 -12.20
CA GLY A 138 11.71 -16.76 -12.26
C GLY A 138 12.40 -15.92 -11.16
N LYS A 139 11.65 -15.25 -10.30
CA LYS A 139 12.19 -14.47 -9.20
C LYS A 139 12.23 -15.27 -7.91
N LYS A 140 13.11 -14.88 -6.98
CA LYS A 140 13.21 -15.45 -5.63
C LYS A 140 12.19 -14.76 -4.73
N ILE A 141 11.24 -15.54 -4.22
CA ILE A 141 10.22 -15.05 -3.29
C ILE A 141 10.59 -15.53 -1.89
N THR A 142 10.63 -14.61 -0.92
CA THR A 142 10.83 -14.93 0.49
C THR A 142 9.64 -14.43 1.29
N THR A 143 9.02 -15.34 2.05
CA THR A 143 7.92 -15.03 2.97
C THR A 143 8.39 -15.13 4.42
N ILE A 144 7.53 -14.78 5.38
CA ILE A 144 7.87 -14.81 6.80
C ILE A 144 8.30 -16.24 7.26
N GLU A 145 7.76 -17.28 6.64
CA GLU A 145 8.13 -18.68 6.93
C GLU A 145 9.54 -19.02 6.43
N GLY A 146 10.10 -18.23 5.55
CA GLY A 146 11.42 -18.50 4.96
C GLY A 146 12.56 -17.68 5.53
N ILE A 147 12.34 -16.92 6.60
CA ILE A 147 13.40 -16.14 7.26
C ILE A 147 13.96 -16.80 8.53
N GLU A 148 13.36 -17.88 8.99
CA GLU A 148 13.90 -18.67 10.10
C GLU A 148 15.21 -19.36 9.72
N GLY A 149 16.05 -19.61 10.73
CA GLY A 149 17.30 -20.34 10.56
C GLY A 149 17.08 -21.84 10.25
N PRO A 150 18.15 -22.55 9.82
CA PRO A 150 18.06 -23.95 9.39
C PRO A 150 17.50 -24.90 10.44
N ASN A 151 17.67 -24.58 11.72
CA ASN A 151 17.22 -25.38 12.86
C ASN A 151 15.92 -24.87 13.49
N GLY A 152 15.17 -23.99 12.79
CA GLY A 152 13.99 -23.33 13.34
C GLY A 152 14.32 -22.15 14.27
N GLU A 153 15.54 -21.62 14.21
CA GLU A 153 15.96 -20.46 14.97
C GLU A 153 15.26 -19.21 14.46
N LEU A 154 14.80 -18.37 15.39
CA LEU A 154 14.17 -17.12 15.03
C LEU A 154 15.19 -16.18 14.36
N HIS A 155 14.78 -15.53 13.29
CA HIS A 155 15.58 -14.47 12.69
C HIS A 155 15.76 -13.33 13.71
N LYS A 156 16.91 -12.64 13.70
CA LYS A 156 17.24 -11.56 14.65
C LYS A 156 16.15 -10.48 14.78
N VAL A 157 15.44 -10.17 13.69
CA VAL A 157 14.28 -9.25 13.70
C VAL A 157 13.12 -9.83 14.48
N GLN A 158 12.79 -11.11 14.29
CA GLN A 158 11.70 -11.77 15.02
C GLN A 158 12.00 -11.80 16.51
N GLN A 159 13.22 -12.17 16.89
CA GLN A 159 13.64 -12.19 18.30
C GLN A 159 13.61 -10.78 18.90
N ALA A 160 14.08 -9.76 18.18
CA ALA A 160 14.05 -8.39 18.67
C ALA A 160 12.61 -7.85 18.85
N PHE A 161 11.67 -8.25 17.99
CA PHE A 161 10.25 -7.90 18.16
C PHE A 161 9.64 -8.54 19.40
N ILE A 162 10.05 -9.77 19.75
CA ILE A 162 9.63 -10.45 20.99
C ILE A 162 10.20 -9.71 22.21
N ASP A 163 11.50 -9.42 22.20
CA ASP A 163 12.18 -8.79 23.32
C ASP A 163 11.67 -7.38 23.63
N GLU A 164 11.22 -6.65 22.60
CA GLU A 164 10.62 -5.33 22.71
C GLU A 164 9.09 -5.36 22.92
N PHE A 165 8.51 -6.55 23.09
CA PHE A 165 7.07 -6.74 23.23
C PHE A 165 6.25 -6.01 22.14
N ALA A 166 6.78 -5.96 20.92
CA ALA A 166 6.18 -5.22 19.82
C ALA A 166 4.83 -5.79 19.35
N PRO A 167 4.67 -7.12 19.15
CA PRO A 167 3.39 -7.68 18.74
C PRO A 167 2.32 -7.58 19.84
N GLN A 168 1.10 -7.13 19.45
CA GLN A 168 -0.09 -7.26 20.30
C GLN A 168 -1.01 -8.33 19.71
N CYS A 169 -1.89 -8.00 18.73
CA CYS A 169 -2.71 -9.02 18.09
C CYS A 169 -1.94 -9.92 17.12
N GLY A 170 -0.74 -9.53 16.69
CA GLY A 170 0.12 -10.31 15.82
C GLY A 170 -0.22 -10.26 14.33
N PHE A 171 -1.36 -9.67 13.93
CA PHE A 171 -1.82 -9.72 12.53
C PHE A 171 -0.90 -8.99 11.55
N CYS A 172 -0.37 -7.81 11.90
CA CYS A 172 0.56 -7.06 11.06
C CYS A 172 2.02 -7.51 11.19
N THR A 173 2.35 -8.32 12.19
CA THR A 173 3.72 -8.71 12.53
C THR A 173 4.50 -9.33 11.37
N PRO A 174 3.93 -10.22 10.55
CA PRO A 174 4.65 -10.76 9.40
C PRO A 174 5.08 -9.69 8.40
N GLY A 175 4.18 -8.76 8.05
CA GLY A 175 4.50 -7.64 7.16
C GLY A 175 5.56 -6.72 7.75
N GLN A 176 5.44 -6.37 9.03
CA GLN A 176 6.43 -5.57 9.76
C GLN A 176 7.81 -6.24 9.74
N ALA A 177 7.87 -7.55 10.01
CA ALA A 177 9.11 -8.30 10.01
C ALA A 177 9.77 -8.35 8.63
N MET A 178 8.99 -8.60 7.57
CA MET A 178 9.52 -8.64 6.21
C MET A 178 10.07 -7.29 5.76
N THR A 179 9.39 -6.18 6.11
CA THR A 179 9.88 -4.83 5.84
C THR A 179 11.16 -4.53 6.63
N ALA A 180 11.22 -4.90 7.91
CA ALA A 180 12.41 -4.72 8.75
C ALA A 180 13.61 -5.53 8.23
N VAL A 181 13.38 -6.77 7.78
CA VAL A 181 14.43 -7.61 7.16
C VAL A 181 14.98 -6.95 5.90
N ALA A 182 14.10 -6.42 5.03
CA ALA A 182 14.52 -5.70 3.83
C ALA A 182 15.34 -4.45 4.17
N LEU A 183 14.86 -3.66 5.12
CA LEU A 183 15.57 -2.46 5.58
C LEU A 183 16.98 -2.81 6.07
N LEU A 184 17.10 -3.75 7.03
CA LEU A 184 18.40 -4.11 7.63
C LEU A 184 19.34 -4.80 6.65
N LYS A 185 18.81 -5.39 5.58
CA LYS A 185 19.61 -5.92 4.48
C LYS A 185 20.18 -4.83 3.59
N ALA A 186 19.39 -3.77 3.33
CA ALA A 186 19.81 -2.61 2.54
C ALA A 186 20.66 -1.62 3.34
N ASN A 187 20.32 -1.39 4.60
CA ASN A 187 21.02 -0.52 5.53
C ASN A 187 21.15 -1.22 6.90
N PRO A 188 22.29 -1.82 7.22
CA PRO A 188 22.49 -2.55 8.49
C PRO A 188 22.45 -1.68 9.74
N SER A 189 22.70 -0.37 9.62
CA SER A 189 22.76 0.56 10.74
C SER A 189 21.89 1.80 10.46
N PRO A 190 20.55 1.63 10.37
CA PRO A 190 19.65 2.74 10.07
C PRO A 190 19.58 3.70 11.27
N THR A 191 19.36 4.97 10.98
CA THR A 191 18.89 5.93 11.99
C THR A 191 17.43 5.62 12.36
N VAL A 192 16.98 6.15 13.51
CA VAL A 192 15.59 5.99 13.95
C VAL A 192 14.62 6.55 12.92
N GLU A 193 14.97 7.66 12.28
CA GLU A 193 14.11 8.29 11.27
C GLU A 193 14.04 7.46 9.98
N GLU A 194 15.15 6.94 9.50
CA GLU A 194 15.18 6.02 8.35
C GLU A 194 14.36 4.76 8.62
N ALA A 195 14.48 4.19 9.83
CA ALA A 195 13.67 3.05 10.23
C ALA A 195 12.17 3.41 10.26
N ARG A 196 11.80 4.59 10.78
CA ARG A 196 10.42 5.07 10.82
C ARG A 196 9.85 5.22 9.41
N VAL A 197 10.59 5.85 8.50
CA VAL A 197 10.17 6.03 7.10
C VAL A 197 10.03 4.68 6.41
N ALA A 198 11.00 3.78 6.55
CA ALA A 198 10.94 2.46 5.92
C ALA A 198 9.75 1.61 6.41
N MET A 199 9.42 1.71 7.70
CA MET A 199 8.31 0.97 8.32
C MET A 199 6.94 1.62 8.11
N SER A 200 6.86 2.85 7.61
CA SER A 200 5.61 3.63 7.49
C SER A 200 4.55 3.00 6.60
N GLY A 201 4.95 2.15 5.65
CA GLY A 201 4.05 1.41 4.77
C GLY A 201 3.30 0.25 5.43
N ASN A 202 3.58 -0.05 6.71
CA ASN A 202 2.97 -1.17 7.43
C ASN A 202 2.05 -0.66 8.54
N LEU A 203 0.74 -0.78 8.36
CA LEU A 203 -0.24 -0.31 9.32
C LEU A 203 -0.43 -1.33 10.46
N CYS A 204 -0.53 -0.79 11.69
CA CYS A 204 -0.85 -1.56 12.90
C CYS A 204 -2.10 -1.01 13.56
N ARG A 205 -3.18 -1.81 13.61
CA ARG A 205 -4.44 -1.38 14.24
C ARG A 205 -4.35 -1.26 15.77
N CYS A 206 -3.43 -2.00 16.39
CA CYS A 206 -3.17 -1.91 17.84
C CYS A 206 -2.33 -0.68 18.22
N GLY A 207 -1.75 0.03 17.25
CA GLY A 207 -0.91 1.21 17.51
C GLY A 207 0.49 0.88 18.05
N ALA A 208 0.98 -0.36 17.87
CA ALA A 208 2.24 -0.82 18.44
C ALA A 208 3.49 -0.34 17.66
N TYR A 209 3.42 0.80 16.98
CA TYR A 209 4.48 1.32 16.12
C TYR A 209 5.81 1.52 16.83
N ASP A 210 5.77 2.08 18.06
CA ASP A 210 7.01 2.32 18.84
C ASP A 210 7.70 1.02 19.23
N GLY A 211 6.95 -0.03 19.55
CA GLY A 211 7.49 -1.35 19.83
C GLY A 211 8.22 -1.94 18.62
N TYR A 212 7.60 -1.89 17.45
CA TYR A 212 8.23 -2.34 16.22
C TYR A 212 9.47 -1.52 15.86
N LEU A 213 9.41 -0.19 16.02
CA LEU A 213 10.56 0.68 15.77
C LEU A 213 11.74 0.36 16.71
N ARG A 214 11.48 0.20 18.01
CA ARG A 214 12.52 -0.23 18.97
C ARG A 214 13.09 -1.60 18.60
N GLY A 215 12.23 -2.54 18.20
CA GLY A 215 12.63 -3.86 17.75
C GLY A 215 13.55 -3.82 16.52
N VAL A 216 13.26 -2.97 15.52
CA VAL A 216 14.15 -2.77 14.37
C VAL A 216 15.50 -2.24 14.83
N MET A 217 15.51 -1.23 15.71
CA MET A 217 16.77 -0.64 16.22
C MET A 217 17.56 -1.64 17.08
N LEU A 218 16.87 -2.52 17.83
CA LEU A 218 17.52 -3.60 18.58
C LEU A 218 18.11 -4.65 17.63
N ALA A 219 17.36 -5.05 16.59
CA ALA A 219 17.83 -6.01 15.59
C ALA A 219 19.05 -5.49 14.80
N ALA A 220 19.13 -4.17 14.55
CA ALA A 220 20.28 -3.54 13.90
C ALA A 220 21.56 -3.66 14.74
N LYS A 221 21.46 -3.66 16.06
CA LYS A 221 22.60 -3.82 16.99
C LYS A 221 23.08 -5.27 17.13
N ARG A 222 22.28 -6.25 16.66
CA ARG A 222 22.59 -7.70 16.71
C ARG A 222 23.25 -8.21 15.43
N THR A 223 24.18 -7.46 14.90
CA THR A 223 24.97 -7.88 13.72
C THR A 223 26.02 -8.91 14.07
#